data_69ed7d7cc12ae21708418658b2eba125
#
_entry.id   69ed7d7cc12ae21708418658b2eba125
#
_cell.length_a   1.000
_cell.length_b   1.000
_cell.length_c   1.000
_cell.angle_alpha   90.00
_cell.angle_beta   90.00
_cell.angle_gamma   90.00
#
_symmetry.space_group_name_H-M   'P 1'
#
loop_
_entity.id
_entity.type
_entity.pdbx_description
1 polymer ?
#
loop_
_entity_poly.entity_id
_entity_poly.type
_entity_poly.pdbx_seq_one_letter_code
_entity_poly.pdbx_strand_id
1 'polypeptide(L)'
;MGASHGHHLHFHGHSPVHHLPAHTKIVALVTLVLVVVATPREHAWAFAVYAALLLGVVGLARVPFGHLARRMVVEVPFVVFAVLLPFVASGPRTQVGPFSVSEPGLLASWGLLAKGTLGVLASLTLAATTEPRDVLAGLERLRLPQQLVQIFGFMMRYLEVVTGELKRMRIARESRGFRARSLGSWPALASTVGALFIRSYERGERIHLAMLSRGYTGRLPVTRTLTATPAQWRLAAALPAAALVTLAVAVTL
;
A
#
# COMPACT_ATOMS: atom_id res chain seq x y z
N MET A 1 20.62 -19.43 7.54
CA MET A 1 19.90 -19.08 6.31
C MET A 1 18.68 -18.26 6.72
N GLY A 2 18.81 -16.93 6.76
CA GLY A 2 17.76 -15.99 7.14
C GLY A 2 16.95 -15.60 5.91
N ALA A 3 15.74 -16.12 5.78
CA ALA A 3 14.82 -15.65 4.77
C ALA A 3 14.34 -14.25 5.17
N SER A 4 14.81 -13.25 4.46
CA SER A 4 14.35 -11.87 4.58
C SER A 4 12.90 -11.75 4.11
N HIS A 5 11.95 -11.70 5.03
CA HIS A 5 10.52 -11.60 4.72
C HIS A 5 10.10 -10.21 4.23
N GLY A 6 11.00 -9.21 4.26
CA GLY A 6 10.71 -7.83 3.86
C GLY A 6 10.78 -7.54 2.35
N HIS A 7 11.39 -8.42 1.57
CA HIS A 7 11.66 -8.15 0.13
C HIS A 7 10.63 -8.71 -0.85
N HIS A 8 9.56 -9.36 -0.38
CA HIS A 8 8.60 -10.03 -1.27
C HIS A 8 7.65 -9.10 -2.04
N LEU A 9 7.63 -7.79 -1.74
CA LEU A 9 6.75 -6.85 -2.43
C LEU A 9 7.44 -6.22 -3.65
N HIS A 10 8.72 -5.93 -3.56
CA HIS A 10 9.48 -5.30 -4.62
C HIS A 10 9.95 -6.32 -5.65
N PHE A 11 9.71 -6.05 -6.92
CA PHE A 11 10.22 -6.82 -8.05
C PHE A 11 11.43 -6.10 -8.62
N HIS A 12 12.61 -6.75 -8.60
CA HIS A 12 13.83 -6.20 -9.16
C HIS A 12 13.72 -6.19 -10.68
N GLY A 13 13.44 -5.05 -11.27
CA GLY A 13 13.31 -4.84 -12.72
C GLY A 13 14.08 -3.62 -13.19
N HIS A 14 14.63 -3.69 -14.40
CA HIS A 14 15.30 -2.58 -15.07
C HIS A 14 14.37 -1.96 -16.12
N SER A 15 13.32 -1.27 -15.67
CA SER A 15 12.41 -0.56 -16.58
C SER A 15 12.48 0.95 -16.35
N PRO A 16 12.05 1.77 -17.32
CA PRO A 16 11.98 3.23 -17.15
C PRO A 16 11.19 3.64 -15.92
N VAL A 17 10.17 2.86 -15.54
CA VAL A 17 9.35 3.11 -14.35
C VAL A 17 10.15 2.86 -13.06
N HIS A 18 11.03 1.86 -13.02
CA HIS A 18 11.87 1.58 -11.84
C HIS A 18 12.89 2.70 -11.59
N HIS A 19 13.40 3.33 -12.64
CA HIS A 19 14.40 4.42 -12.54
C HIS A 19 13.81 5.79 -12.14
N LEU A 20 12.48 5.92 -12.11
CA LEU A 20 11.84 7.15 -11.62
C LEU A 20 12.03 7.29 -10.11
N PRO A 21 12.36 8.50 -9.60
CA PRO A 21 12.43 8.78 -8.17
C PRO A 21 11.09 8.51 -7.47
N ALA A 22 11.15 7.96 -6.26
CA ALA A 22 9.94 7.53 -5.52
C ALA A 22 8.92 8.66 -5.30
N HIS A 23 9.39 9.89 -5.02
CA HIS A 23 8.51 11.04 -4.81
C HIS A 23 7.67 11.40 -6.05
N THR A 24 8.23 11.27 -7.26
CA THR A 24 7.47 11.54 -8.51
C THR A 24 6.42 10.45 -8.77
N LYS A 25 6.74 9.18 -8.48
CA LYS A 25 5.78 8.07 -8.57
C LYS A 25 4.65 8.23 -7.56
N ILE A 26 4.96 8.58 -6.31
CA ILE A 26 3.96 8.80 -5.27
C ILE A 26 2.98 9.90 -5.70
N VAL A 27 3.50 11.05 -6.14
CA VAL A 27 2.65 12.16 -6.61
C VAL A 27 1.78 11.72 -7.80
N ALA A 28 2.37 11.06 -8.79
CA ALA A 28 1.65 10.62 -9.98
C ALA A 28 0.51 9.64 -9.64
N LEU A 29 0.78 8.65 -8.78
CA LEU A 29 -0.22 7.65 -8.40
C LEU A 29 -1.29 8.21 -7.46
N VAL A 30 -0.91 9.05 -6.49
CA VAL A 30 -1.89 9.72 -5.61
C VAL A 30 -2.82 10.60 -6.43
N THR A 31 -2.28 11.40 -7.36
CA THR A 31 -3.10 12.24 -8.24
C THR A 31 -4.02 11.38 -9.12
N LEU A 32 -3.53 10.29 -9.68
CA LEU A 32 -4.36 9.35 -10.45
C LEU A 32 -5.52 8.80 -9.60
N VAL A 33 -5.22 8.32 -8.38
CA VAL A 33 -6.26 7.79 -7.47
C VAL A 33 -7.28 8.85 -7.12
N LEU A 34 -6.87 10.09 -6.86
CA LEU A 34 -7.79 11.20 -6.58
C LEU A 34 -8.69 11.48 -7.79
N VAL A 35 -8.16 11.47 -9.00
CA VAL A 35 -8.93 11.61 -10.25
C VAL A 35 -9.95 10.48 -10.41
N VAL A 36 -9.53 9.23 -10.22
CA VAL A 36 -10.42 8.06 -10.27
C VAL A 36 -11.56 8.16 -9.26
N VAL A 37 -11.25 8.61 -8.02
CA VAL A 37 -12.28 8.80 -6.97
C VAL A 37 -13.23 9.94 -7.33
N ALA A 38 -12.73 11.03 -7.90
CA ALA A 38 -13.54 12.18 -8.31
C ALA A 38 -14.45 11.89 -9.51
N THR A 39 -14.13 10.86 -10.33
CA THR A 39 -14.92 10.51 -11.52
C THR A 39 -16.30 9.98 -11.13
N PRO A 40 -17.39 10.51 -11.71
CA PRO A 40 -18.74 9.99 -11.50
C PRO A 40 -18.84 8.52 -11.96
N ARG A 41 -19.56 7.70 -11.19
CA ARG A 41 -19.70 6.24 -11.41
C ARG A 41 -20.48 5.86 -12.68
N GLU A 42 -21.18 6.81 -13.27
CA GLU A 42 -22.03 6.66 -14.44
C GLU A 42 -21.20 6.50 -15.73
N HIS A 43 -19.99 7.04 -15.77
CA HIS A 43 -19.11 7.03 -16.93
C HIS A 43 -18.17 5.81 -16.94
N ALA A 44 -18.73 4.62 -17.21
CA ALA A 44 -17.98 3.35 -17.22
C ALA A 44 -16.77 3.37 -18.19
N TRP A 45 -16.86 4.08 -19.32
CA TRP A 45 -15.79 4.23 -20.28
C TRP A 45 -14.53 4.91 -19.70
N ALA A 46 -14.71 5.88 -18.79
CA ALA A 46 -13.59 6.56 -18.13
C ALA A 46 -12.78 5.59 -17.27
N PHE A 47 -13.46 4.70 -16.54
CA PHE A 47 -12.79 3.66 -15.74
C PHE A 47 -12.04 2.65 -16.63
N ALA A 48 -12.55 2.34 -17.83
CA ALA A 48 -11.84 1.51 -18.80
C ALA A 48 -10.54 2.20 -19.29
N VAL A 49 -10.59 3.51 -19.54
CA VAL A 49 -9.39 4.29 -19.90
C VAL A 49 -8.37 4.29 -18.76
N TYR A 50 -8.80 4.51 -17.50
CA TYR A 50 -7.89 4.46 -16.34
C TYR A 50 -7.27 3.08 -16.15
N ALA A 51 -8.06 2.02 -16.36
CA ALA A 51 -7.55 0.66 -16.32
C ALA A 51 -6.49 0.43 -17.41
N ALA A 52 -6.75 0.88 -18.65
CA ALA A 52 -5.80 0.78 -19.75
C ALA A 52 -4.50 1.54 -19.46
N LEU A 53 -4.59 2.76 -18.92
CA LEU A 53 -3.43 3.57 -18.51
C LEU A 53 -2.59 2.86 -17.44
N LEU A 54 -3.23 2.33 -16.39
CA LEU A 54 -2.53 1.59 -15.31
C LEU A 54 -1.91 0.29 -15.83
N LEU A 55 -2.64 -0.48 -16.62
CA LEU A 55 -2.12 -1.71 -17.25
C LEU A 55 -0.94 -1.39 -18.19
N GLY A 56 -0.99 -0.27 -18.90
CA GLY A 56 0.14 0.24 -19.68
C GLY A 56 1.37 0.51 -18.82
N VAL A 57 1.21 1.14 -17.65
CA VAL A 57 2.32 1.36 -16.69
C VAL A 57 2.85 0.03 -16.16
N VAL A 58 1.98 -0.92 -15.81
CA VAL A 58 2.36 -2.27 -15.35
C VAL A 58 3.15 -3.01 -16.45
N GLY A 59 2.70 -2.92 -17.69
CA GLY A 59 3.40 -3.49 -18.84
C GLY A 59 4.77 -2.87 -19.08
N LEU A 60 4.87 -1.53 -19.02
CA LEU A 60 6.14 -0.80 -19.09
C LEU A 60 7.06 -1.14 -17.90
N ALA A 61 6.51 -1.38 -16.73
CA ALA A 61 7.24 -1.81 -15.55
C ALA A 61 7.69 -3.28 -15.65
N ARG A 62 7.20 -4.05 -16.63
CA ARG A 62 7.47 -5.49 -16.81
C ARG A 62 7.19 -6.32 -15.55
N VAL A 63 6.21 -5.92 -14.77
CA VAL A 63 5.78 -6.67 -13.59
C VAL A 63 4.92 -7.86 -14.05
N PRO A 64 5.22 -9.10 -13.64
CA PRO A 64 4.44 -10.25 -14.05
C PRO A 64 3.01 -10.17 -13.51
N PHE A 65 2.01 -10.23 -14.40
CA PHE A 65 0.59 -10.13 -14.07
C PHE A 65 0.15 -11.13 -13.00
N GLY A 66 0.70 -12.36 -13.02
CA GLY A 66 0.41 -13.36 -12.00
C GLY A 66 0.83 -12.96 -10.58
N HIS A 67 1.86 -12.12 -10.45
CA HIS A 67 2.27 -11.57 -9.17
C HIS A 67 1.27 -10.53 -8.63
N LEU A 68 0.74 -9.66 -9.51
CA LEU A 68 -0.29 -8.71 -9.16
C LEU A 68 -1.62 -9.42 -8.85
N ALA A 69 -2.08 -10.32 -9.73
CA ALA A 69 -3.33 -11.04 -9.58
C ALA A 69 -3.41 -11.81 -8.24
N ARG A 70 -2.33 -12.48 -7.84
CA ARG A 70 -2.27 -13.19 -6.54
C ARG A 70 -2.38 -12.23 -5.34
N ARG A 71 -2.03 -10.97 -5.51
CA ARG A 71 -2.08 -9.94 -4.45
C ARG A 71 -3.38 -9.17 -4.43
N MET A 72 -4.15 -9.21 -5.50
CA MET A 72 -5.51 -8.65 -5.53
C MET A 72 -6.48 -9.37 -4.58
N VAL A 73 -6.06 -10.47 -3.95
CA VAL A 73 -6.80 -11.08 -2.81
C VAL A 73 -7.09 -10.08 -1.70
N VAL A 74 -6.31 -9.02 -1.55
CA VAL A 74 -6.59 -7.91 -0.61
C VAL A 74 -7.92 -7.22 -0.95
N GLU A 75 -8.41 -7.32 -2.17
CA GLU A 75 -9.68 -6.73 -2.63
C GLU A 75 -10.91 -7.57 -2.23
N VAL A 76 -10.74 -8.82 -1.81
CA VAL A 76 -11.84 -9.74 -1.46
C VAL A 76 -12.87 -9.12 -0.51
N PRO A 77 -12.53 -8.40 0.56
CA PRO A 77 -13.53 -7.75 1.42
C PRO A 77 -14.38 -6.72 0.66
N PHE A 78 -13.79 -5.96 -0.26
CA PHE A 78 -14.50 -4.98 -1.08
C PHE A 78 -15.41 -5.67 -2.09
N VAL A 79 -14.99 -6.79 -2.69
CA VAL A 79 -15.81 -7.61 -3.57
C VAL A 79 -17.02 -8.16 -2.83
N VAL A 80 -16.84 -8.70 -1.61
CA VAL A 80 -17.93 -9.18 -0.76
C VAL A 80 -18.92 -8.05 -0.47
N PHE A 81 -18.43 -6.87 -0.11
CA PHE A 81 -19.28 -5.69 0.14
C PHE A 81 -20.03 -5.27 -1.12
N ALA A 82 -19.38 -5.24 -2.27
CA ALA A 82 -19.99 -4.89 -3.54
C ALA A 82 -21.10 -5.86 -3.94
N VAL A 83 -20.92 -7.15 -3.69
CA VAL A 83 -21.95 -8.17 -3.96
C VAL A 83 -23.16 -8.02 -3.01
N LEU A 84 -22.95 -7.57 -1.78
CA LEU A 84 -24.05 -7.37 -0.80
C LEU A 84 -24.82 -6.06 -1.04
N LEU A 85 -24.18 -5.01 -1.58
CA LEU A 85 -24.78 -3.69 -1.76
C LEU A 85 -26.12 -3.70 -2.53
N PRO A 86 -26.29 -4.42 -3.65
CA PRO A 86 -27.55 -4.46 -4.40
C PRO A 86 -28.72 -5.01 -3.60
N PHE A 87 -28.45 -5.86 -2.59
CA PHE A 87 -29.48 -6.48 -1.76
C PHE A 87 -29.88 -5.63 -0.55
N VAL A 88 -28.93 -4.84 -0.03
CA VAL A 88 -29.10 -4.03 1.19
C VAL A 88 -29.50 -2.59 0.87
N ALA A 89 -29.13 -2.07 -0.30
CA ALA A 89 -29.42 -0.71 -0.68
C ALA A 89 -30.92 -0.45 -0.82
N SER A 90 -31.37 0.70 -0.31
CA SER A 90 -32.73 1.20 -0.49
C SER A 90 -32.89 1.87 -1.86
N GLY A 91 -34.07 1.71 -2.48
CA GLY A 91 -34.37 2.35 -3.77
C GLY A 91 -35.26 1.48 -4.67
N PRO A 92 -35.55 1.96 -5.89
CA PRO A 92 -36.30 1.19 -6.87
C PRO A 92 -35.63 -0.16 -7.11
N ARG A 93 -36.44 -1.23 -7.09
CA ARG A 93 -35.95 -2.60 -7.24
C ARG A 93 -36.30 -3.14 -8.60
N THR A 94 -35.29 -3.65 -9.30
CA THR A 94 -35.45 -4.37 -10.55
C THR A 94 -35.28 -5.87 -10.31
N GLN A 95 -36.08 -6.68 -10.98
CA GLN A 95 -35.90 -8.14 -10.90
C GLN A 95 -34.78 -8.56 -11.88
N VAL A 96 -33.71 -9.09 -11.32
CA VAL A 96 -32.62 -9.73 -12.09
C VAL A 96 -32.68 -11.22 -11.82
N GLY A 97 -33.36 -11.96 -12.69
CA GLY A 97 -33.66 -13.39 -12.48
C GLY A 97 -34.53 -13.63 -11.27
N PRO A 98 -34.16 -14.55 -10.34
CA PRO A 98 -34.91 -14.85 -9.14
C PRO A 98 -34.73 -13.82 -8.00
N PHE A 99 -33.84 -12.83 -8.17
CA PHE A 99 -33.51 -11.87 -7.10
C PHE A 99 -34.04 -10.47 -7.41
N SER A 100 -34.58 -9.80 -6.39
CA SER A 100 -34.92 -8.37 -6.44
C SER A 100 -33.70 -7.55 -5.97
N VAL A 101 -33.11 -6.79 -6.86
CA VAL A 101 -31.93 -5.96 -6.58
C VAL A 101 -32.27 -4.48 -6.74
N SER A 102 -31.60 -3.62 -5.97
CA SER A 102 -31.75 -2.17 -6.06
C SER A 102 -30.88 -1.64 -7.20
N GLU A 103 -31.44 -0.83 -8.14
CA GLU A 103 -30.71 -0.18 -9.21
C GLU A 103 -29.59 0.76 -8.67
N PRO A 104 -29.89 1.65 -7.69
CA PRO A 104 -28.82 2.45 -7.06
C PRO A 104 -27.75 1.61 -6.39
N GLY A 105 -28.13 0.42 -5.86
CA GLY A 105 -27.22 -0.55 -5.30
C GLY A 105 -26.27 -1.16 -6.32
N LEU A 106 -26.75 -1.49 -7.51
CA LEU A 106 -25.93 -1.99 -8.62
C LEU A 106 -24.91 -0.94 -9.09
N LEU A 107 -25.33 0.31 -9.26
CA LEU A 107 -24.43 1.40 -9.64
C LEU A 107 -23.39 1.69 -8.54
N ALA A 108 -23.80 1.59 -7.26
CA ALA A 108 -22.88 1.74 -6.14
C ALA A 108 -21.85 0.61 -6.09
N SER A 109 -22.27 -0.64 -6.32
CA SER A 109 -21.39 -1.82 -6.38
C SER A 109 -20.39 -1.71 -7.50
N TRP A 110 -20.83 -1.34 -8.69
CA TRP A 110 -19.95 -1.09 -9.84
C TRP A 110 -18.90 -0.02 -9.51
N GLY A 111 -19.34 1.14 -8.99
CA GLY A 111 -18.44 2.23 -8.63
C GLY A 111 -17.45 1.85 -7.53
N LEU A 112 -17.88 1.06 -6.54
CA LEU A 112 -17.01 0.55 -5.48
C LEU A 112 -15.93 -0.38 -6.05
N LEU A 113 -16.32 -1.35 -6.89
CA LEU A 113 -15.38 -2.27 -7.52
C LEU A 113 -14.42 -1.54 -8.44
N ALA A 114 -14.92 -0.71 -9.37
CA ALA A 114 -14.07 -0.01 -10.32
C ALA A 114 -13.02 0.88 -9.61
N LYS A 115 -13.46 1.70 -8.64
CA LYS A 115 -12.56 2.57 -7.87
C LYS A 115 -11.62 1.78 -6.96
N GLY A 116 -12.12 0.73 -6.31
CA GLY A 116 -11.34 -0.15 -5.44
C GLY A 116 -10.23 -0.87 -6.22
N THR A 117 -10.60 -1.55 -7.31
CA THR A 117 -9.66 -2.31 -8.16
C THR A 117 -8.57 -1.40 -8.73
N LEU A 118 -8.93 -0.21 -9.23
CA LEU A 118 -7.95 0.75 -9.74
C LEU A 118 -7.03 1.27 -8.63
N GLY A 119 -7.57 1.57 -7.45
CA GLY A 119 -6.79 2.00 -6.29
C GLY A 119 -5.81 0.93 -5.79
N VAL A 120 -6.27 -0.32 -5.70
CA VAL A 120 -5.43 -1.47 -5.33
C VAL A 120 -4.37 -1.71 -6.40
N LEU A 121 -4.72 -1.70 -7.68
CA LEU A 121 -3.77 -1.87 -8.77
C LEU A 121 -2.69 -0.78 -8.78
N ALA A 122 -3.08 0.49 -8.57
CA ALA A 122 -2.15 1.61 -8.43
C ALA A 122 -1.17 1.41 -7.26
N SER A 123 -1.69 1.03 -6.09
CA SER A 123 -0.89 0.77 -4.89
C SER A 123 0.06 -0.41 -5.07
N LEU A 124 -0.42 -1.50 -5.68
CA LEU A 124 0.42 -2.67 -5.98
C LEU A 124 1.51 -2.33 -7.00
N THR A 125 1.22 -1.48 -7.99
CA THR A 125 2.21 -1.01 -8.96
C THR A 125 3.33 -0.21 -8.28
N LEU A 126 2.99 0.68 -7.34
CA LEU A 126 3.98 1.40 -6.55
C LEU A 126 4.83 0.44 -5.70
N ALA A 127 4.18 -0.49 -4.99
CA ALA A 127 4.85 -1.44 -4.12
C ALA A 127 5.77 -2.42 -4.91
N ALA A 128 5.40 -2.77 -6.14
CA ALA A 128 6.19 -3.63 -7.01
C ALA A 128 7.41 -2.90 -7.63
N THR A 129 7.30 -1.58 -7.85
CA THR A 129 8.33 -0.79 -8.56
C THR A 129 9.19 0.08 -7.66
N THR A 130 8.94 0.10 -6.34
CA THR A 130 9.64 1.01 -5.43
C THR A 130 9.93 0.31 -4.10
N GLU A 131 11.17 0.36 -3.67
CA GLU A 131 11.55 -0.19 -2.37
C GLU A 131 10.96 0.63 -1.22
N PRO A 132 10.58 0.00 -0.09
CA PRO A 132 10.03 0.72 1.06
C PRO A 132 10.93 1.85 1.58
N ARG A 133 12.25 1.68 1.49
CA ARG A 133 13.23 2.71 1.88
C ARG A 133 13.20 3.92 0.95
N ASP A 134 13.01 3.68 -0.36
CA ASP A 134 12.90 4.76 -1.35
C ASP A 134 11.54 5.48 -1.22
N VAL A 135 10.47 4.76 -0.85
CA VAL A 135 9.18 5.38 -0.52
C VAL A 135 9.34 6.37 0.63
N LEU A 136 10.05 5.97 1.71
CA LEU A 136 10.32 6.88 2.85
C LEU A 136 11.12 8.10 2.44
N ALA A 137 12.19 7.92 1.64
CA ALA A 137 12.98 9.03 1.11
C ALA A 137 12.15 9.94 0.18
N GLY A 138 11.22 9.36 -0.57
CA GLY A 138 10.26 10.09 -1.39
C GLY A 138 9.29 10.94 -0.55
N LEU A 139 8.76 10.38 0.53
CA LEU A 139 7.86 11.08 1.46
C LEU A 139 8.55 12.22 2.21
N GLU A 140 9.81 12.01 2.62
CA GLU A 140 10.64 13.07 3.21
C GLU A 140 10.79 14.25 2.26
N ARG A 141 11.02 13.98 0.97
CA ARG A 141 11.14 15.03 -0.05
C ARG A 141 9.82 15.74 -0.32
N LEU A 142 8.69 15.07 -0.14
CA LEU A 142 7.35 15.67 -0.20
C LEU A 142 6.99 16.46 1.05
N ARG A 143 7.97 16.79 1.91
CA ARG A 143 7.83 17.56 3.16
C ARG A 143 6.93 16.91 4.21
N LEU A 144 6.90 15.57 4.24
CA LEU A 144 6.29 14.89 5.38
C LEU A 144 7.03 15.28 6.67
N PRO A 145 6.32 15.46 7.82
CA PRO A 145 6.97 15.78 9.08
C PRO A 145 8.13 14.80 9.38
N GLN A 146 9.30 15.35 9.65
CA GLN A 146 10.53 14.57 9.77
C GLN A 146 10.45 13.51 10.88
N GLN A 147 9.71 13.78 11.95
CA GLN A 147 9.46 12.81 13.01
C GLN A 147 8.78 11.54 12.49
N LEU A 148 7.79 11.67 11.59
CA LEU A 148 7.12 10.51 10.98
C LEU A 148 8.07 9.71 10.10
N VAL A 149 8.88 10.38 9.29
CA VAL A 149 9.88 9.71 8.45
C VAL A 149 10.87 8.92 9.30
N GLN A 150 11.31 9.48 10.42
CA GLN A 150 12.20 8.81 11.36
C GLN A 150 11.54 7.61 12.03
N ILE A 151 10.30 7.75 12.50
CA ILE A 151 9.54 6.64 13.10
C ILE A 151 9.43 5.49 12.10
N PHE A 152 9.01 5.75 10.86
CA PHE A 152 8.92 4.74 9.82
C PHE A 152 10.29 4.14 9.46
N GLY A 153 11.33 4.97 9.40
CA GLY A 153 12.70 4.52 9.17
C GLY A 153 13.18 3.54 10.25
N PHE A 154 12.95 3.86 11.53
CA PHE A 154 13.24 2.96 12.63
C PHE A 154 12.37 1.71 12.59
N MET A 155 11.06 1.86 12.33
CA MET A 155 10.16 0.73 12.22
C MET A 155 10.65 -0.27 11.16
N MET A 156 11.01 0.19 9.96
CA MET A 156 11.55 -0.66 8.91
C MET A 156 12.87 -1.33 9.29
N ARG A 157 13.74 -0.61 9.98
CA ARG A 157 15.05 -1.13 10.41
C ARG A 157 14.93 -2.20 11.49
N TYR A 158 14.00 -2.01 12.45
CA TYR A 158 13.86 -2.92 13.59
C TYR A 158 12.80 -4.01 13.40
N LEU A 159 12.01 -3.95 12.32
CA LEU A 159 10.98 -4.95 12.02
C LEU A 159 11.56 -6.37 11.98
N GLU A 160 12.72 -6.57 11.32
CA GLU A 160 13.37 -7.88 11.25
C GLU A 160 13.88 -8.34 12.62
N VAL A 161 14.36 -7.42 13.44
CA VAL A 161 14.86 -7.71 14.79
C VAL A 161 13.72 -8.15 15.70
N VAL A 162 12.60 -7.41 15.69
CA VAL A 162 11.42 -7.68 16.52
C VAL A 162 10.73 -8.97 16.09
N THR A 163 10.55 -9.17 14.78
CA THR A 163 9.97 -10.42 14.25
C THR A 163 10.86 -11.62 14.51
N GLY A 164 12.17 -11.46 14.41
CA GLY A 164 13.14 -12.49 14.77
C GLY A 164 13.08 -12.86 16.26
N GLU A 165 12.90 -11.87 17.14
CA GLU A 165 12.74 -12.09 18.57
C GLU A 165 11.42 -12.78 18.89
N LEU A 166 10.33 -12.36 18.28
CA LEU A 166 9.03 -13.03 18.40
C LEU A 166 9.10 -14.50 17.97
N LYS A 167 9.80 -14.79 16.86
CA LYS A 167 10.02 -16.17 16.39
C LYS A 167 10.79 -17.00 17.42
N ARG A 168 11.86 -16.47 18.00
CA ARG A 168 12.63 -17.15 19.06
C ARG A 168 11.77 -17.42 20.29
N MET A 169 10.97 -16.44 20.73
CA MET A 169 10.05 -16.61 21.86
C MET A 169 8.98 -17.67 21.58
N ARG A 170 8.49 -17.72 20.34
CA ARG A 170 7.55 -18.76 19.91
C ARG A 170 8.19 -20.16 19.98
N ILE A 171 9.38 -20.35 19.41
CA ILE A 171 10.11 -21.61 19.45
C ILE A 171 10.37 -22.04 20.90
N ALA A 172 10.81 -21.12 21.76
CA ALA A 172 11.06 -21.42 23.17
C ALA A 172 9.79 -21.85 23.94
N ARG A 173 8.61 -21.36 23.57
CA ARG A 173 7.34 -21.82 24.14
C ARG A 173 6.95 -23.21 23.60
N GLU A 174 7.08 -23.40 22.30
CA GLU A 174 6.77 -24.67 21.64
C GLU A 174 7.65 -25.82 22.18
N SER A 175 8.94 -25.55 22.45
CA SER A 175 9.85 -26.55 23.05
C SER A 175 9.52 -26.90 24.49
N ARG A 176 8.79 -26.02 25.21
CA ARG A 176 8.22 -26.29 26.57
C ARG A 176 6.85 -26.97 26.50
N GLY A 177 6.45 -27.51 25.36
CA GLY A 177 5.17 -28.21 25.19
C GLY A 177 3.95 -27.31 25.04
N PHE A 178 4.12 -25.97 25.00
CA PHE A 178 3.00 -25.05 24.86
C PHE A 178 2.49 -25.04 23.39
N ARG A 179 1.21 -25.32 23.22
CA ARG A 179 0.51 -25.24 21.92
C ARG A 179 -0.69 -24.29 22.08
N ALA A 180 -0.70 -23.21 21.31
CA ALA A 180 -1.82 -22.28 21.28
C ALA A 180 -2.98 -22.89 20.47
N ARG A 181 -3.85 -23.66 21.12
CA ARG A 181 -5.00 -24.35 20.48
C ARG A 181 -6.36 -23.89 21.00
N SER A 182 -6.41 -23.06 22.05
CA SER A 182 -7.68 -22.65 22.68
C SER A 182 -7.60 -21.20 23.14
N LEU A 183 -8.79 -20.61 23.44
CA LEU A 183 -8.90 -19.28 24.03
C LEU A 183 -8.16 -19.17 25.38
N GLY A 184 -8.03 -20.26 26.13
CA GLY A 184 -7.21 -20.31 27.35
C GLY A 184 -5.72 -20.07 27.15
N SER A 185 -5.22 -20.03 25.92
CA SER A 185 -3.84 -19.71 25.57
C SER A 185 -3.56 -18.21 25.55
N TRP A 186 -4.58 -17.36 25.64
CA TRP A 186 -4.45 -15.90 25.59
C TRP A 186 -3.49 -15.30 26.64
N PRO A 187 -3.52 -15.68 27.93
CA PRO A 187 -2.61 -15.11 28.91
C PRO A 187 -1.12 -15.33 28.55
N ALA A 188 -0.78 -16.52 28.03
CA ALA A 188 0.58 -16.82 27.61
C ALA A 188 1.02 -16.05 26.34
N LEU A 189 0.07 -15.77 25.42
CA LEU A 189 0.33 -14.92 24.28
C LEU A 189 0.49 -13.47 24.71
N ALA A 190 -0.39 -12.97 25.57
CA ALA A 190 -0.33 -11.62 26.12
C ALA A 190 0.99 -11.35 26.88
N SER A 191 1.44 -12.30 27.70
CA SER A 191 2.73 -12.18 28.42
C SER A 191 3.91 -12.13 27.46
N THR A 192 3.83 -12.85 26.30
CA THR A 192 4.87 -12.79 25.27
C THR A 192 4.92 -11.42 24.61
N VAL A 193 3.75 -10.85 24.27
CA VAL A 193 3.65 -9.49 23.70
C VAL A 193 4.16 -8.45 24.71
N GLY A 194 3.77 -8.58 25.99
CA GLY A 194 4.25 -7.70 27.06
C GLY A 194 5.78 -7.75 27.21
N ALA A 195 6.37 -8.94 27.25
CA ALA A 195 7.82 -9.10 27.33
C ALA A 195 8.54 -8.54 26.09
N LEU A 196 7.97 -8.75 24.90
CA LEU A 196 8.51 -8.20 23.65
C LEU A 196 8.46 -6.66 23.66
N PHE A 197 7.36 -6.09 24.15
CA PHE A 197 7.20 -4.63 24.29
C PHE A 197 8.25 -4.03 25.22
N ILE A 198 8.42 -4.59 26.43
CA ILE A 198 9.43 -4.11 27.41
C ILE A 198 10.82 -4.16 26.78
N ARG A 199 11.21 -5.28 26.17
CA ARG A 199 12.53 -5.41 25.53
C ARG A 199 12.72 -4.43 24.37
N SER A 200 11.66 -4.18 23.60
CA SER A 200 11.72 -3.22 22.50
C SER A 200 11.84 -1.79 23.00
N TYR A 201 11.15 -1.46 24.08
CA TYR A 201 11.23 -0.16 24.75
C TYR A 201 12.63 0.10 25.29
N GLU A 202 13.18 -0.79 26.11
CA GLU A 202 14.54 -0.68 26.66
C GLU A 202 15.60 -0.57 25.55
N ARG A 203 15.41 -1.30 24.45
CA ARG A 203 16.28 -1.19 23.28
C ARG A 203 16.18 0.19 22.65
N GLY A 204 14.96 0.73 22.51
CA GLY A 204 14.71 2.07 21.99
C GLY A 204 15.42 3.14 22.82
N GLU A 205 15.33 3.07 24.17
CA GLU A 205 16.05 3.97 25.06
C GLU A 205 17.57 3.90 24.85
N ARG A 206 18.15 2.69 24.84
CA ARG A 206 19.60 2.54 24.62
C ARG A 206 20.04 3.09 23.28
N ILE A 207 19.24 2.91 22.23
CA ILE A 207 19.53 3.47 20.89
C ILE A 207 19.45 4.99 20.93
N HIS A 208 18.43 5.54 21.58
CA HIS A 208 18.28 6.98 21.71
C HIS A 208 19.46 7.62 22.45
N LEU A 209 19.85 7.08 23.59
CA LEU A 209 21.03 7.53 24.33
C LEU A 209 22.32 7.43 23.51
N ALA A 210 22.49 6.33 22.77
CA ALA A 210 23.63 6.17 21.87
C ALA A 210 23.63 7.16 20.69
N MET A 211 22.46 7.59 20.23
CA MET A 211 22.35 8.65 19.22
C MET A 211 22.70 10.02 19.80
N LEU A 212 22.20 10.33 21.00
CA LEU A 212 22.51 11.59 21.69
C LEU A 212 24.02 11.73 21.93
N SER A 213 24.70 10.67 22.37
CA SER A 213 26.15 10.67 22.56
C SER A 213 26.95 10.87 21.26
N ARG A 214 26.33 10.64 20.09
CA ARG A 214 26.91 10.88 18.76
C ARG A 214 26.48 12.22 18.15
N GLY A 215 25.90 13.11 18.94
CA GLY A 215 25.49 14.45 18.49
C GLY A 215 24.16 14.49 17.74
N TYR A 216 23.24 13.53 18.00
CA TYR A 216 21.90 13.58 17.42
C TYR A 216 21.12 14.79 17.91
N THR A 217 20.68 15.64 16.98
CA THR A 217 19.95 16.90 17.21
C THR A 217 18.49 16.84 16.80
N GLY A 218 17.89 15.64 16.73
CA GLY A 218 16.51 15.46 16.27
C GLY A 218 16.41 15.22 14.76
N ARG A 219 17.52 15.20 14.02
CA ARG A 219 17.55 14.97 12.57
C ARG A 219 18.55 13.88 12.22
N LEU A 220 18.10 12.91 11.42
CA LEU A 220 19.03 11.93 10.83
C LEU A 220 19.63 12.52 9.55
N PRO A 221 20.94 12.32 9.30
CA PRO A 221 21.55 12.78 8.05
C PRO A 221 20.91 12.06 6.86
N VAL A 222 20.54 12.82 5.84
CA VAL A 222 19.98 12.30 4.59
C VAL A 222 21.13 11.67 3.79
N THR A 223 21.12 10.35 3.67
CA THR A 223 22.18 9.60 2.99
C THR A 223 22.00 9.54 1.47
N ARG A 224 20.81 9.83 0.96
CA ARG A 224 20.49 9.80 -0.48
C ARG A 224 19.68 11.03 -0.89
N THR A 225 20.27 11.90 -1.72
CA THR A 225 19.55 12.99 -2.38
C THR A 225 18.92 12.46 -3.68
N LEU A 226 17.65 12.07 -3.63
CA LEU A 226 16.89 11.71 -4.82
C LEU A 226 16.42 12.99 -5.52
N THR A 227 17.26 13.57 -6.39
CA THR A 227 16.86 14.70 -7.24
C THR A 227 16.20 14.16 -8.51
N ALA A 228 14.97 14.59 -8.78
CA ALA A 228 14.30 14.29 -10.04
C ALA A 228 14.71 15.31 -11.11
N THR A 229 15.05 14.84 -12.29
CA THR A 229 15.28 15.72 -13.46
C THR A 229 13.92 16.21 -14.01
N PRO A 230 13.87 17.35 -14.73
CA PRO A 230 12.65 17.84 -15.38
C PRO A 230 12.04 16.80 -16.34
N ALA A 231 12.88 15.99 -16.99
CA ALA A 231 12.40 14.92 -17.86
C ALA A 231 11.66 13.82 -17.10
N GLN A 232 12.14 13.45 -15.92
CA GLN A 232 11.49 12.47 -15.04
C GLN A 232 10.16 12.99 -14.49
N TRP A 233 10.07 14.28 -14.18
CA TRP A 233 8.80 14.91 -13.80
C TRP A 233 7.79 14.90 -14.93
N ARG A 234 8.20 15.23 -16.17
CA ARG A 234 7.31 15.17 -17.35
C ARG A 234 6.80 13.75 -17.60
N LEU A 235 7.68 12.76 -17.49
CA LEU A 235 7.30 11.35 -17.66
C LEU A 235 6.33 10.89 -16.56
N ALA A 236 6.57 11.26 -15.30
CA ALA A 236 5.68 10.93 -14.19
C ALA A 236 4.33 11.65 -14.29
N ALA A 237 4.30 12.89 -14.77
CA ALA A 237 3.10 13.71 -14.94
C ALA A 237 2.22 13.25 -16.12
N ALA A 238 2.76 12.49 -17.07
CA ALA A 238 2.00 12.04 -18.25
C ALA A 238 0.78 11.18 -17.84
N LEU A 239 0.94 10.30 -16.87
CA LEU A 239 -0.15 9.44 -16.38
C LEU A 239 -1.29 10.24 -15.73
N PRO A 240 -1.06 11.08 -14.69
CA PRO A 240 -2.13 11.88 -14.10
C PRO A 240 -2.68 12.94 -15.05
N ALA A 241 -1.89 13.47 -15.99
CA ALA A 241 -2.37 14.41 -16.99
C ALA A 241 -3.40 13.73 -17.94
N ALA A 242 -3.09 12.53 -18.44
CA ALA A 242 -4.03 11.77 -19.25
C ALA A 242 -5.32 11.45 -18.46
N ALA A 243 -5.19 11.10 -17.18
CA ALA A 243 -6.34 10.85 -16.32
C ALA A 243 -7.19 12.13 -16.08
N LEU A 244 -6.57 13.29 -15.88
CA LEU A 244 -7.27 14.57 -15.73
C LEU A 244 -8.03 14.96 -17.00
N VAL A 245 -7.44 14.74 -18.18
CA VAL A 245 -8.14 14.96 -19.46
C VAL A 245 -9.36 14.04 -19.55
N THR A 246 -9.22 12.77 -19.20
CA THR A 246 -10.35 11.82 -19.20
C THR A 246 -11.46 12.28 -18.24
N LEU A 247 -11.11 12.76 -17.03
CA LEU A 247 -12.07 13.31 -16.08
C LEU A 247 -12.77 14.55 -16.64
N ALA A 248 -11.99 15.48 -17.24
CA ALA A 248 -12.56 16.69 -17.83
C ALA A 248 -13.59 16.35 -18.92
N VAL A 249 -13.27 15.41 -19.79
CA VAL A 249 -14.21 14.91 -20.82
C VAL A 249 -15.43 14.23 -20.19
N ALA A 250 -15.24 13.43 -19.13
CA ALA A 250 -16.34 12.74 -18.45
C ALA A 250 -17.30 13.68 -17.71
N VAL A 251 -16.84 14.87 -17.29
CA VAL A 251 -17.69 15.86 -16.59
C VAL A 251 -18.39 16.80 -17.59
N THR A 252 -17.84 16.95 -18.81
CA THR A 252 -18.43 17.82 -19.86
C THR A 252 -19.42 17.09 -20.77
N LEU A 253 -19.43 15.75 -20.78
CA LEU A 253 -20.39 14.91 -21.50
C LEU A 253 -21.56 14.50 -20.59
#